data_20e4e125b42ec8957ebcc2bdfb5d8e36
#
_entry.id   20e4e125b42ec8957ebcc2bdfb5d8e36
#
_cell.length_a   1.000
_cell.length_b   1.000
_cell.length_c   1.000
_cell.angle_alpha   90.00
_cell.angle_beta   90.00
_cell.angle_gamma   90.00
#
_symmetry.space_group_name_H-M   'P 1'
#
loop_
_entity.id
_entity.type
_entity.pdbx_description
1 polymer ?
#
loop_
_entity_poly.entity_id
_entity_poly.type
_entity_poly.pdbx_seq_one_letter_code
_entity_poly.pdbx_strand_id
1 'polypeptide(L)'
;LRTAFVRLPDHRRFRSRGRTLVVDFADLTGLDVLEQPQGVAALLSGSERLKAADLAEVIHELSARRRVEVAIALDDERLADVLEELPEDDQVEILSGLGRARAADVLEAMQPDDAADLLSELPAEQAGALLDLMEPEDAEDVRRLLAYDENTAGGIMTPQPVILGA
;
A
#
# COMPACT_ATOMS: atom_id res chain seq x y z
N LEU A 1 11.13 -4.66 -18.78
CA LEU A 1 11.19 -3.34 -19.42
C LEU A 1 10.18 -2.44 -18.69
N ARG A 2 10.68 -1.58 -17.80
CA ARG A 2 9.88 -0.63 -17.02
C ARG A 2 9.89 0.68 -17.81
N THR A 3 8.77 1.03 -18.41
CA THR A 3 8.63 2.24 -19.20
C THR A 3 7.51 3.11 -18.63
N ALA A 4 7.83 4.37 -18.36
CA ALA A 4 6.86 5.38 -17.97
C ALA A 4 6.49 6.29 -19.15
N PHE A 5 5.23 6.72 -19.22
CA PHE A 5 4.75 7.66 -20.21
C PHE A 5 4.76 9.07 -19.61
N VAL A 6 5.71 9.90 -20.04
CA VAL A 6 5.80 11.29 -19.60
C VAL A 6 5.23 12.21 -20.68
N ARG A 7 4.23 13.02 -20.33
CA ARG A 7 3.65 14.03 -21.20
C ARG A 7 4.23 15.39 -20.86
N LEU A 8 5.10 15.91 -21.74
CA LEU A 8 5.66 17.24 -21.59
C LEU A 8 4.68 18.30 -22.11
N PRO A 9 4.32 19.32 -21.30
CA PRO A 9 3.51 20.44 -21.76
C PRO A 9 4.33 21.31 -22.72
N ASP A 10 3.71 21.71 -23.84
CA ASP A 10 4.31 22.67 -24.76
C ASP A 10 4.05 24.10 -24.24
N HIS A 11 5.10 24.76 -23.75
CA HIS A 11 5.04 26.09 -23.12
C HIS A 11 4.72 27.25 -24.12
N ARG A 12 4.55 26.96 -25.40
CA ARG A 12 4.40 28.05 -26.42
C ARG A 12 3.01 28.30 -26.94
N ARG A 13 2.00 27.48 -26.65
CA ARG A 13 0.60 27.75 -27.07
C ARG A 13 -0.41 27.05 -26.15
N PHE A 14 -1.44 27.78 -25.78
CA PHE A 14 -2.62 27.35 -25.01
C PHE A 14 -3.49 26.25 -25.69
N ARG A 15 -2.92 25.41 -26.53
CA ARG A 15 -3.56 24.23 -27.13
C ARG A 15 -2.79 22.96 -26.78
N SER A 16 -3.42 22.15 -26.01
CA SER A 16 -3.07 20.86 -25.45
C SER A 16 -2.67 19.80 -26.50
N ARG A 17 -1.51 19.94 -27.11
CA ARG A 17 -0.82 18.88 -27.85
C ARG A 17 0.56 18.66 -27.24
N GLY A 18 0.60 18.02 -26.07
CA GLY A 18 1.85 17.57 -25.50
C GLY A 18 2.36 16.32 -26.22
N ARG A 19 3.67 16.21 -26.40
CA ARG A 19 4.31 14.96 -26.86
C ARG A 19 4.36 13.98 -25.70
N THR A 20 3.89 12.77 -25.92
CA THR A 20 4.09 11.66 -24.99
C THR A 20 5.44 11.02 -25.32
N LEU A 21 6.35 11.00 -24.37
CA LEU A 21 7.61 10.29 -24.46
C LEU A 21 7.52 9.04 -23.62
N VAL A 22 8.05 7.95 -24.14
CA VAL A 22 8.26 6.71 -23.38
C VAL A 22 9.69 6.78 -22.87
N VAL A 23 9.87 6.85 -21.55
CA VAL A 23 11.18 6.89 -20.89
C VAL A 23 11.32 5.68 -20.00
N ASP A 24 12.54 5.20 -19.86
CA ASP A 24 12.82 4.17 -18.86
C ASP A 24 12.66 4.79 -17.46
N PHE A 25 12.08 4.02 -16.53
CA PHE A 25 11.83 4.50 -15.17
C PHE A 25 13.13 4.92 -14.46
N ALA A 26 14.25 4.28 -14.81
CA ALA A 26 15.59 4.60 -14.31
C ALA A 26 16.11 5.98 -14.78
N ASP A 27 15.56 6.53 -15.88
CA ASP A 27 15.96 7.82 -16.45
C ASP A 27 15.11 9.00 -15.92
N LEU A 28 14.11 8.73 -15.07
CA LEU A 28 13.30 9.73 -14.39
C LEU A 28 14.07 10.33 -13.20
N THR A 29 15.10 11.13 -13.50
CA THR A 29 15.69 12.07 -12.55
C THR A 29 14.69 13.21 -12.33
N GLY A 30 13.80 13.07 -11.36
CA GLY A 30 12.81 14.10 -11.09
C GLY A 30 11.60 13.60 -10.33
N LEU A 31 11.81 12.70 -9.34
CA LEU A 31 10.81 12.38 -8.31
C LEU A 31 10.30 13.63 -7.57
N ASP A 32 11.02 14.75 -7.64
CA ASP A 32 10.54 16.07 -7.22
C ASP A 32 9.15 16.44 -7.79
N VAL A 33 8.77 15.88 -8.94
CA VAL A 33 7.43 16.10 -9.52
C VAL A 33 6.36 15.37 -8.72
N LEU A 34 6.68 14.22 -8.14
CA LEU A 34 5.78 13.45 -7.26
C LEU A 34 5.68 14.07 -5.86
N GLU A 35 6.69 14.85 -5.46
CA GLU A 35 6.67 15.64 -4.25
C GLU A 35 5.76 16.88 -4.32
N GLN A 36 5.22 17.22 -5.50
CA GLN A 36 4.23 18.28 -5.67
C GLN A 36 2.81 17.73 -5.48
N PRO A 37 1.85 18.55 -4.96
CA PRO A 37 0.45 18.11 -4.79
C PRO A 37 -0.20 17.56 -6.07
N GLN A 38 0.21 18.08 -7.23
CA GLN A 38 -0.25 17.61 -8.53
C GLN A 38 0.32 16.23 -8.91
N GLY A 39 1.47 15.83 -8.34
CA GLY A 39 2.09 14.52 -8.57
C GLY A 39 1.26 13.40 -7.97
N VAL A 40 0.72 13.57 -6.77
CA VAL A 40 -0.16 12.59 -6.12
C VAL A 40 -1.43 12.35 -6.96
N ALA A 41 -2.08 13.42 -7.43
CA ALA A 41 -3.26 13.29 -8.29
C ALA A 41 -2.95 12.59 -9.63
N ALA A 42 -1.77 12.82 -10.19
CA ALA A 42 -1.32 12.13 -11.41
C ALA A 42 -1.02 10.65 -11.17
N LEU A 43 -0.42 10.30 -10.02
CA LEU A 43 -0.21 8.93 -9.55
C LEU A 43 -1.54 8.21 -9.42
N LEU A 44 -2.50 8.79 -8.72
CA LEU A 44 -3.82 8.21 -8.48
C LEU A 44 -4.61 7.99 -9.77
N SER A 45 -4.55 8.91 -10.73
CA SER A 45 -5.21 8.75 -12.03
C SER A 45 -4.62 7.63 -12.89
N GLY A 46 -3.42 7.16 -12.58
CA GLY A 46 -2.74 6.03 -13.23
C GLY A 46 -2.77 4.73 -12.41
N SER A 47 -3.03 4.81 -11.12
CA SER A 47 -2.90 3.69 -10.17
C SER A 47 -3.82 2.52 -10.46
N GLU A 48 -5.03 2.76 -10.99
CA GLU A 48 -5.98 1.71 -11.40
C GLU A 48 -5.40 0.72 -12.43
N ARG A 49 -4.33 1.12 -13.14
CA ARG A 49 -3.69 0.32 -14.18
C ARG A 49 -2.37 -0.32 -13.73
N LEU A 50 -1.83 0.14 -12.62
CA LEU A 50 -0.58 -0.40 -12.07
C LEU A 50 -0.88 -1.65 -11.25
N LYS A 51 0.06 -2.59 -11.22
CA LYS A 51 0.01 -3.68 -10.24
C LYS A 51 0.35 -3.13 -8.86
N ALA A 52 -0.07 -3.84 -7.81
CA ALA A 52 0.23 -3.44 -6.44
C ALA A 52 1.74 -3.28 -6.21
N ALA A 53 2.56 -4.24 -6.63
CA ALA A 53 4.00 -4.20 -6.53
C ALA A 53 4.64 -2.99 -7.25
N ASP A 54 4.16 -2.64 -8.47
CA ASP A 54 4.69 -1.48 -9.19
C ASP A 54 4.32 -0.16 -8.49
N LEU A 55 3.14 -0.10 -7.87
CA LEU A 55 2.68 1.06 -7.10
C LEU A 55 3.42 1.16 -5.77
N ALA A 56 3.66 0.04 -5.09
CA ALA A 56 4.45 -0.03 -3.87
C ALA A 56 5.87 0.50 -4.09
N GLU A 57 6.54 0.10 -5.19
CA GLU A 57 7.87 0.61 -5.53
C GLU A 57 7.87 2.14 -5.70
N VAL A 58 6.84 2.70 -6.35
CA VAL A 58 6.71 4.16 -6.50
C VAL A 58 6.46 4.83 -5.15
N ILE A 59 5.63 4.25 -4.30
CA ILE A 59 5.32 4.78 -2.97
C ILE A 59 6.55 4.72 -2.06
N HIS A 60 7.32 3.64 -2.11
CA HIS A 60 8.56 3.49 -1.35
C HIS A 60 9.55 4.63 -1.60
N GLU A 61 9.68 5.08 -2.84
CA GLU A 61 10.58 6.19 -3.24
C GLU A 61 10.09 7.58 -2.79
N LEU A 62 8.85 7.70 -2.26
CA LEU A 62 8.33 8.97 -1.77
C LEU A 62 8.82 9.29 -0.37
N SER A 63 8.76 10.58 0.01
CA SER A 63 8.93 10.97 1.41
C SER A 63 7.79 10.45 2.28
N ALA A 64 8.06 10.19 3.56
CA ALA A 64 7.13 9.71 4.58
C ALA A 64 5.74 10.39 4.52
N ARG A 65 5.75 11.70 4.48
CA ARG A 65 4.52 12.48 4.37
C ARG A 65 3.73 12.18 3.10
N ARG A 66 4.43 12.00 1.97
CA ARG A 66 3.79 11.73 0.68
C ARG A 66 3.24 10.31 0.59
N ARG A 67 3.93 9.36 1.20
CA ARG A 67 3.43 7.99 1.32
C ARG A 67 2.05 7.97 1.98
N VAL A 68 1.91 8.64 3.12
CA VAL A 68 0.63 8.74 3.84
C VAL A 68 -0.42 9.50 3.00
N GLU A 69 -0.05 10.60 2.32
CA GLU A 69 -0.98 11.34 1.46
C GLU A 69 -1.52 10.48 0.29
N VAL A 70 -0.67 9.65 -0.32
CA VAL A 70 -1.08 8.69 -1.36
C VAL A 70 -1.96 7.59 -0.75
N ALA A 71 -1.56 7.02 0.37
CA ALA A 71 -2.32 5.99 1.08
C ALA A 71 -3.73 6.46 1.45
N ILE A 72 -3.87 7.70 1.93
CA ILE A 72 -5.19 8.29 2.26
C ILE A 72 -6.11 8.37 1.02
N ALA A 73 -5.56 8.48 -0.16
CA ALA A 73 -6.31 8.69 -1.38
C ALA A 73 -6.63 7.40 -2.15
N LEU A 74 -6.05 6.26 -1.76
CA LEU A 74 -6.42 4.92 -2.25
C LEU A 74 -7.67 4.42 -1.51
N ASP A 75 -8.43 3.50 -2.11
CA ASP A 75 -9.43 2.69 -1.39
C ASP A 75 -8.73 1.64 -0.52
N ASP A 76 -9.46 1.07 0.44
CA ASP A 76 -8.87 0.23 1.48
C ASP A 76 -8.38 -1.11 0.92
N GLU A 77 -9.11 -1.73 -0.03
CA GLU A 77 -8.69 -2.96 -0.72
C GLU A 77 -7.37 -2.74 -1.49
N ARG A 78 -7.31 -1.63 -2.24
CA ARG A 78 -6.12 -1.29 -3.03
C ARG A 78 -4.94 -0.93 -2.16
N LEU A 79 -5.19 -0.28 -1.02
CA LEU A 79 -4.14 0.05 -0.06
C LEU A 79 -3.61 -1.21 0.63
N ALA A 80 -4.46 -2.16 0.97
CA ALA A 80 -4.08 -3.47 1.49
C ALA A 80 -3.11 -4.19 0.55
N ASP A 81 -3.51 -4.37 -0.73
CA ASP A 81 -2.66 -4.96 -1.78
C ASP A 81 -1.28 -4.28 -1.89
N VAL A 82 -1.22 -2.95 -1.73
CA VAL A 82 0.03 -2.19 -1.82
C VAL A 82 0.87 -2.34 -0.56
N LEU A 83 0.25 -2.38 0.61
CA LEU A 83 0.96 -2.58 1.87
C LEU A 83 1.68 -3.94 1.89
N GLU A 84 1.03 -5.01 1.45
CA GLU A 84 1.62 -6.35 1.35
C GLU A 84 2.91 -6.42 0.52
N GLU A 85 3.10 -5.47 -0.40
CA GLU A 85 4.27 -5.37 -1.28
C GLU A 85 5.34 -4.36 -0.79
N LEU A 86 5.06 -3.60 0.28
CA LEU A 86 5.97 -2.59 0.82
C LEU A 86 6.90 -3.19 1.88
N PRO A 87 8.09 -2.58 2.11
CA PRO A 87 8.91 -2.89 3.28
C PRO A 87 8.18 -2.59 4.60
N GLU A 88 8.43 -3.40 5.63
CA GLU A 88 7.80 -3.33 6.96
C GLU A 88 7.84 -1.91 7.57
N ASP A 89 9.00 -1.23 7.51
CA ASP A 89 9.14 0.15 8.01
C ASP A 89 8.14 1.12 7.35
N ASP A 90 7.90 0.98 6.04
CA ASP A 90 6.98 1.82 5.29
C ASP A 90 5.52 1.47 5.59
N GLN A 91 5.23 0.18 5.75
CA GLN A 91 3.89 -0.31 6.16
C GLN A 91 3.49 0.29 7.52
N VAL A 92 4.37 0.18 8.52
CA VAL A 92 4.16 0.73 9.87
C VAL A 92 3.97 2.23 9.83
N GLU A 93 4.80 2.95 9.03
CA GLU A 93 4.71 4.39 8.88
C GLU A 93 3.35 4.81 8.28
N ILE A 94 2.94 4.16 7.19
CA ILE A 94 1.66 4.43 6.54
C ILE A 94 0.50 4.13 7.48
N LEU A 95 0.48 2.93 8.08
CA LEU A 95 -0.59 2.52 8.98
C LEU A 95 -0.73 3.47 10.18
N SER A 96 0.40 3.91 10.74
CA SER A 96 0.43 4.90 11.82
C SER A 96 -0.08 6.28 11.40
N GLY A 97 0.05 6.63 10.13
CA GLY A 97 -0.41 7.87 9.53
C GLY A 97 -1.91 7.89 9.20
N LEU A 98 -2.56 6.73 9.17
CA LEU A 98 -4.00 6.59 9.00
C LEU A 98 -4.73 6.83 10.33
N GLY A 99 -6.01 7.19 10.27
CA GLY A 99 -6.87 7.16 11.47
C GLY A 99 -7.14 5.70 11.89
N ARG A 100 -7.28 5.44 13.20
CA ARG A 100 -7.41 4.08 13.74
C ARG A 100 -8.53 3.25 13.10
N ALA A 101 -9.68 3.85 12.84
CA ALA A 101 -10.80 3.15 12.20
C ALA A 101 -10.39 2.68 10.80
N ARG A 102 -9.83 3.58 9.99
CA ARG A 102 -9.40 3.24 8.65
C ARG A 102 -8.23 2.25 8.61
N ALA A 103 -7.31 2.34 9.59
CA ALA A 103 -6.24 1.36 9.73
C ALA A 103 -6.79 -0.05 10.01
N ALA A 104 -7.87 -0.17 10.79
CA ALA A 104 -8.57 -1.44 11.00
C ALA A 104 -9.25 -1.93 9.71
N ASP A 105 -9.97 -1.06 8.97
CA ASP A 105 -10.62 -1.40 7.70
C ASP A 105 -9.59 -1.91 6.67
N VAL A 106 -8.39 -1.31 6.61
CA VAL A 106 -7.31 -1.76 5.72
C VAL A 106 -6.75 -3.11 6.14
N LEU A 107 -6.55 -3.34 7.44
CA LEU A 107 -6.08 -4.63 7.98
C LEU A 107 -7.09 -5.76 7.71
N GLU A 108 -8.39 -5.48 7.74
CA GLU A 108 -9.44 -6.43 7.35
C GLU A 108 -9.40 -6.79 5.86
N ALA A 109 -8.95 -5.86 5.02
CA ALA A 109 -8.80 -6.08 3.58
C ALA A 109 -7.51 -6.84 3.20
N MET A 110 -6.53 -6.93 4.12
CA MET A 110 -5.29 -7.69 3.93
C MET A 110 -5.49 -9.19 4.09
N GLN A 111 -4.52 -10.00 3.61
CA GLN A 111 -4.47 -11.39 4.01
C GLN A 111 -4.21 -11.48 5.53
N PRO A 112 -4.86 -12.40 6.26
CA PRO A 112 -4.74 -12.47 7.71
C PRO A 112 -3.31 -12.69 8.24
N ASP A 113 -2.46 -13.38 7.49
CA ASP A 113 -1.04 -13.58 7.79
C ASP A 113 -0.25 -12.27 7.62
N ASP A 114 -0.43 -11.55 6.53
CA ASP A 114 0.22 -10.24 6.31
C ASP A 114 -0.25 -9.20 7.34
N ALA A 115 -1.53 -9.20 7.70
CA ALA A 115 -2.07 -8.36 8.76
C ALA A 115 -1.48 -8.69 10.14
N ALA A 116 -1.25 -9.98 10.44
CA ALA A 116 -0.63 -10.43 11.68
C ALA A 116 0.86 -10.00 11.73
N ASP A 117 1.59 -10.19 10.65
CA ASP A 117 2.99 -9.77 10.55
C ASP A 117 3.13 -8.25 10.77
N LEU A 118 2.32 -7.45 10.08
CA LEU A 118 2.30 -6.00 10.26
C LEU A 118 1.93 -5.58 11.68
N LEU A 119 0.97 -6.23 12.30
CA LEU A 119 0.58 -5.95 13.69
C LEU A 119 1.66 -6.35 14.70
N SER A 120 2.49 -7.35 14.39
CA SER A 120 3.60 -7.77 15.25
C SER A 120 4.70 -6.69 15.35
N GLU A 121 4.86 -5.88 14.30
CA GLU A 121 5.78 -4.74 14.26
C GLU A 121 5.31 -3.54 15.10
N LEU A 122 4.04 -3.51 15.51
CA LEU A 122 3.47 -2.43 16.29
C LEU A 122 3.62 -2.66 17.79
N PRO A 123 3.64 -1.59 18.62
CA PRO A 123 3.50 -1.73 20.06
C PRO A 123 2.20 -2.47 20.41
N ALA A 124 2.27 -3.44 21.33
CA ALA A 124 1.15 -4.33 21.71
C ALA A 124 -0.15 -3.57 22.05
N GLU A 125 -0.05 -2.36 22.64
CA GLU A 125 -1.20 -1.50 22.91
C GLU A 125 -1.88 -1.01 21.63
N GLN A 126 -1.08 -0.67 20.60
CA GLN A 126 -1.61 -0.20 19.31
C GLN A 126 -2.22 -1.36 18.54
N ALA A 127 -1.52 -2.48 18.46
CA ALA A 127 -2.02 -3.71 17.82
C ALA A 127 -3.35 -4.15 18.45
N GLY A 128 -3.42 -4.20 19.77
CA GLY A 128 -4.66 -4.53 20.48
C GLY A 128 -5.80 -3.57 20.19
N ALA A 129 -5.51 -2.25 20.13
CA ALA A 129 -6.53 -1.24 19.83
C ALA A 129 -7.04 -1.30 18.39
N LEU A 130 -6.23 -1.75 17.43
CA LEU A 130 -6.65 -1.99 16.04
C LEU A 130 -7.50 -3.26 15.96
N LEU A 131 -7.05 -4.37 16.55
CA LEU A 131 -7.82 -5.61 16.62
C LEU A 131 -9.20 -5.47 17.28
N ASP A 132 -9.34 -4.53 18.22
CA ASP A 132 -10.62 -4.25 18.86
C ASP A 132 -11.58 -3.42 17.98
N LEU A 133 -11.08 -2.79 16.92
CA LEU A 133 -11.86 -2.04 15.94
C LEU A 133 -12.24 -2.89 14.72
N MET A 134 -11.53 -3.98 14.47
CA MET A 134 -11.80 -4.90 13.37
C MET A 134 -13.11 -5.69 13.61
N GLU A 135 -13.69 -6.18 12.52
CA GLU A 135 -14.81 -7.14 12.62
C GLU A 135 -14.37 -8.38 13.42
N PRO A 136 -15.23 -8.90 14.30
CA PRO A 136 -14.84 -9.98 15.24
C PRO A 136 -14.30 -11.24 14.56
N GLU A 137 -14.76 -11.56 13.36
CA GLU A 137 -14.37 -12.75 12.60
C GLU A 137 -12.92 -12.59 12.09
N ASP A 138 -12.61 -11.46 11.46
CA ASP A 138 -11.27 -11.17 10.94
C ASP A 138 -10.25 -11.00 12.08
N ALA A 139 -10.64 -10.26 13.12
CA ALA A 139 -9.81 -10.11 14.33
C ALA A 139 -9.48 -11.44 15.00
N GLU A 140 -10.38 -12.44 14.99
CA GLU A 140 -10.11 -13.76 15.56
C GLU A 140 -9.06 -14.53 14.75
N ASP A 141 -9.14 -14.45 13.41
CA ASP A 141 -8.18 -15.09 12.52
C ASP A 141 -6.78 -14.50 12.70
N VAL A 142 -6.67 -13.18 12.72
CA VAL A 142 -5.39 -12.48 12.97
C VAL A 142 -4.84 -12.76 14.37
N ARG A 143 -5.67 -12.73 15.43
CA ARG A 143 -5.23 -13.08 16.80
C ARG A 143 -4.72 -14.50 16.90
N ARG A 144 -5.29 -15.42 16.13
CA ARG A 144 -4.83 -16.81 16.09
C ARG A 144 -3.44 -16.92 15.50
N LEU A 145 -3.15 -16.14 14.45
CA LEU A 145 -1.83 -16.11 13.80
C LEU A 145 -0.78 -15.44 14.70
N LEU A 146 -1.10 -14.32 15.33
CA LEU A 146 -0.24 -13.64 16.31
C LEU A 146 0.17 -14.51 17.51
N ALA A 147 -0.55 -15.61 17.78
CA ALA A 147 -0.18 -16.56 18.84
C ALA A 147 0.97 -17.49 18.42
N TYR A 148 1.35 -17.52 17.14
CA TYR A 148 2.46 -18.29 16.62
C TYR A 148 3.68 -17.40 16.43
N ASP A 149 4.86 -17.98 16.43
CA ASP A 149 6.11 -17.31 16.08
C ASP A 149 6.16 -17.16 14.55
N GLU A 150 6.46 -15.96 14.03
CA GLU A 150 6.52 -15.63 12.61
C GLU A 150 7.25 -16.67 11.76
N ASN A 151 8.35 -17.22 12.28
CA ASN A 151 9.19 -18.20 11.58
C ASN A 151 8.72 -19.65 11.73
N THR A 152 7.50 -19.88 12.21
CA THR A 152 6.92 -21.22 12.34
C THR A 152 5.91 -21.49 11.24
N ALA A 153 5.66 -22.79 10.97
CA ALA A 153 4.62 -23.17 10.01
C ALA A 153 3.22 -22.64 10.37
N GLY A 154 2.97 -22.35 11.66
CA GLY A 154 1.74 -21.75 12.15
C GLY A 154 1.62 -20.27 11.81
N GLY A 155 2.73 -19.52 11.85
CA GLY A 155 2.75 -18.09 11.53
C GLY A 155 2.55 -17.79 10.04
N ILE A 156 3.02 -18.67 9.17
CA ILE A 156 2.89 -18.52 7.69
C ILE A 156 1.67 -19.27 7.11
N MET A 157 0.73 -19.69 7.94
CA MET A 157 -0.44 -20.47 7.53
C MET A 157 -1.65 -19.54 7.34
N THR A 158 -2.26 -19.56 6.15
CA THR A 158 -3.57 -18.93 5.96
C THR A 158 -4.63 -19.70 6.74
N PRO A 159 -5.43 -19.06 7.63
CA PRO A 159 -6.43 -19.74 8.45
C PRO A 159 -7.63 -20.28 7.65
N GLN A 160 -7.79 -19.88 6.40
CA GLN A 160 -8.88 -20.31 5.51
C GLN A 160 -8.40 -21.37 4.52
N PRO A 161 -8.55 -22.67 4.81
CA PRO A 161 -8.17 -23.72 3.86
C PRO A 161 -9.08 -23.72 2.64
N VAL A 162 -8.52 -23.70 1.44
CA VAL A 162 -9.28 -23.92 0.20
C VAL A 162 -9.73 -25.37 0.15
N ILE A 163 -11.01 -25.62 0.45
CA ILE A 163 -11.61 -26.96 0.31
C ILE A 163 -11.99 -27.15 -1.16
N LEU A 164 -11.20 -27.91 -1.89
CA LEU A 164 -11.57 -28.37 -3.22
C LEU A 164 -12.66 -29.43 -3.05
N GLY A 165 -13.87 -29.14 -3.55
CA GLY A 165 -14.96 -30.10 -3.59
C GLY A 165 -14.59 -31.32 -4.41
N ALA A 166 -14.94 -32.51 -3.94
CA ALA A 166 -14.70 -33.79 -4.61
C ALA A 166 -15.63 -33.96 -5.83
#